data_99d001cb4edb86e2b3f11602f58f5cb1
#
_entry.id   99d001cb4edb86e2b3f11602f58f5cb1
#
_cell.length_a   1.000
_cell.length_b   1.000
_cell.length_c   1.000
_cell.angle_alpha   90.00
_cell.angle_beta   90.00
_cell.angle_gamma   90.00
#
_symmetry.space_group_name_H-M   'P 1'
#
loop_
_entity.id
_entity.type
_entity.pdbx_description
1 polymer ?
#
loop_
_entity_poly.entity_id
_entity_poly.type
_entity_poly.pdbx_seq_one_letter_code
_entity_poly.pdbx_strand_id
1 'polypeptide(L)'
;KKEITNAKFIYIYSDFRKLFAENKKNPEKSVELLLNFLIKKGITCVVPSFSYTTAGSFFVNKTKSKAGFLANFIMKKFKYERSEHPLFSYVAIGKNKKIVKNIGKSAFGIDSVHSRLFKKNSYFLNFCRPLSRGNTLVHHIEQIQSVNYRFDKKFKTKVFKNKRYLASN
;
A
#
# COMPACT_ATOMS: atom_id res chain seq x y z
N LYS A 1 0.63 -13.20 19.45
CA LYS A 1 1.79 -13.70 18.63
C LYS A 1 1.40 -14.80 17.64
N LYS A 2 0.49 -15.74 17.98
CA LYS A 2 0.05 -16.84 17.10
C LYS A 2 -0.79 -16.38 15.89
N GLU A 3 -1.61 -15.34 16.04
CA GLU A 3 -2.54 -14.89 15.00
C GLU A 3 -1.87 -14.29 13.76
N ILE A 4 -0.84 -13.46 13.95
CA ILE A 4 -0.14 -12.80 12.82
C ILE A 4 0.60 -13.82 11.95
N THR A 5 1.12 -14.90 12.53
CA THR A 5 1.88 -15.91 11.77
C THR A 5 1.01 -16.76 10.84
N ASN A 6 -0.30 -16.80 11.08
CA ASN A 6 -1.27 -17.50 10.22
C ASN A 6 -1.84 -16.61 9.10
N ALA A 7 -1.51 -15.33 9.10
CA ALA A 7 -1.95 -14.42 8.05
C ALA A 7 -1.29 -14.74 6.71
N LYS A 8 -2.06 -14.75 5.64
CA LYS A 8 -1.52 -14.82 4.28
C LYS A 8 -1.05 -13.46 3.78
N PHE A 9 -1.75 -12.41 4.19
CA PHE A 9 -1.48 -11.03 3.84
C PHE A 9 -1.54 -10.14 5.07
N ILE A 10 -0.60 -9.18 5.16
CA ILE A 10 -0.65 -8.09 6.13
C ILE A 10 -0.62 -6.77 5.39
N TYR A 11 -1.65 -5.96 5.58
CA TYR A 11 -1.69 -4.57 5.15
C TYR A 11 -1.10 -3.70 6.28
N ILE A 12 -0.04 -2.96 5.99
CA ILE A 12 0.71 -2.22 7.00
C ILE A 12 0.51 -0.71 6.82
N TYR A 13 -0.18 -0.08 7.75
CA TYR A 13 -0.13 1.35 8.00
C TYR A 13 0.97 1.65 9.01
N SER A 14 1.85 2.62 8.74
CA SER A 14 2.98 2.88 9.62
C SER A 14 3.31 4.36 9.74
N ASP A 15 3.80 4.74 10.93
CA ASP A 15 4.44 6.03 11.18
C ASP A 15 5.75 5.78 11.95
N PHE A 16 6.85 5.75 11.23
CA PHE A 16 8.15 5.44 11.80
C PHE A 16 8.87 6.63 12.44
N ARG A 17 8.29 7.83 12.42
CA ARG A 17 8.96 9.04 12.94
C ARG A 17 9.39 8.88 14.40
N LYS A 18 8.51 8.36 15.25
CA LYS A 18 8.81 8.12 16.67
C LYS A 18 9.88 7.03 16.82
N LEU A 19 9.74 5.91 16.13
CA LEU A 19 10.72 4.82 16.14
C LEU A 19 12.11 5.31 15.72
N PHE A 20 12.20 6.20 14.73
CA PHE A 20 13.46 6.73 14.23
C PHE A 20 14.07 7.75 15.21
N ALA A 21 13.23 8.53 15.92
CA ALA A 21 13.69 9.45 16.96
C ALA A 21 14.27 8.71 18.18
N GLU A 22 13.66 7.59 18.56
CA GLU A 22 14.05 6.81 19.74
C GLU A 22 15.21 5.83 19.46
N ASN A 23 15.27 5.26 18.25
CA ASN A 23 16.28 4.27 17.87
C ASN A 23 17.44 4.90 17.08
N LYS A 24 18.47 5.33 17.83
CA LYS A 24 19.64 6.02 17.27
C LYS A 24 20.59 5.10 16.49
N LYS A 25 20.52 3.77 16.66
CA LYS A 25 21.58 2.84 16.14
C LYS A 25 21.36 2.34 14.71
N ASN A 26 20.21 2.06 14.23
CA ASN A 26 19.93 1.70 12.82
C ASN A 26 18.45 1.33 12.59
N PRO A 27 17.53 2.28 12.54
CA PRO A 27 16.09 1.98 12.44
C PRO A 27 15.73 1.33 11.09
N GLU A 28 16.45 1.65 10.01
CA GLU A 28 16.22 1.01 8.70
C GLU A 28 16.51 -0.49 8.75
N LYS A 29 17.56 -0.91 9.46
CA LYS A 29 17.91 -2.31 9.63
C LYS A 29 16.83 -3.08 10.40
N SER A 30 16.25 -2.47 11.42
CA SER A 30 15.15 -3.07 12.18
C SER A 30 13.92 -3.29 11.31
N VAL A 31 13.59 -2.33 10.46
CA VAL A 31 12.48 -2.44 9.49
C VAL A 31 12.77 -3.55 8.47
N GLU A 32 13.99 -3.61 7.94
CA GLU A 32 14.42 -4.64 7.00
C GLU A 32 14.30 -6.05 7.60
N LEU A 33 14.78 -6.24 8.83
CA LEU A 33 14.67 -7.51 9.56
C LEU A 33 13.22 -7.93 9.78
N LEU A 34 12.34 -7.00 10.18
CA LEU A 34 10.91 -7.26 10.33
C LEU A 34 10.28 -7.72 9.02
N LEU A 35 10.52 -7.00 7.93
CA LEU A 35 9.95 -7.35 6.62
C LEU A 35 10.47 -8.71 6.13
N ASN A 36 11.76 -8.96 6.27
CA ASN A 36 12.36 -10.26 5.91
C ASN A 36 11.81 -11.42 6.76
N PHE A 37 11.59 -11.19 8.05
CA PHE A 37 10.94 -12.17 8.93
C PHE A 37 9.53 -12.52 8.43
N LEU A 38 8.70 -11.50 8.13
CA LEU A 38 7.35 -11.72 7.62
C LEU A 38 7.35 -12.49 6.29
N ILE A 39 8.24 -12.11 5.37
CA ILE A 39 8.38 -12.79 4.06
C ILE A 39 8.81 -14.24 4.25
N LYS A 40 9.79 -14.52 5.12
CA LYS A 40 10.23 -15.89 5.44
C LYS A 40 9.11 -16.75 6.03
N LYS A 41 8.15 -16.15 6.75
CA LYS A 41 6.93 -16.81 7.24
C LYS A 41 5.86 -16.99 6.15
N GLY A 42 6.16 -16.70 4.88
CA GLY A 42 5.22 -16.82 3.78
C GLY A 42 4.20 -15.69 3.67
N ILE A 43 4.32 -14.66 4.51
CA ILE A 43 3.40 -13.54 4.58
C ILE A 43 3.72 -12.53 3.46
N THR A 44 2.71 -12.06 2.78
CA THR A 44 2.82 -10.97 1.82
C THR A 44 2.44 -9.66 2.50
N CYS A 45 3.39 -8.72 2.53
CA CYS A 45 3.15 -7.39 3.07
C CYS A 45 2.65 -6.44 1.97
N VAL A 46 1.56 -5.72 2.24
CA VAL A 46 1.00 -4.69 1.36
C VAL A 46 1.04 -3.35 2.10
N VAL A 47 1.55 -2.32 1.43
CA VAL A 47 1.82 -1.01 2.04
C VAL A 47 1.29 0.11 1.14
N PRO A 48 0.63 1.15 1.68
CA PRO A 48 0.25 2.31 0.90
C PRO A 48 1.48 3.01 0.31
N SER A 49 1.43 3.26 -1.00
CA SER A 49 2.51 3.98 -1.73
C SER A 49 1.96 5.17 -2.52
N PHE A 50 0.98 5.86 -1.93
CA PHE A 50 0.25 6.96 -2.53
C PHE A 50 1.18 8.05 -3.04
N SER A 51 0.93 8.52 -4.25
CA SER A 51 1.65 9.65 -4.85
C SER A 51 0.79 10.89 -5.00
N TYR A 52 -0.54 10.73 -4.89
CA TYR A 52 -1.53 11.79 -5.06
C TYR A 52 -1.38 12.53 -6.40
N THR A 53 -1.01 11.80 -7.46
CA THR A 53 -0.84 12.37 -8.79
C THR A 53 -2.22 12.54 -9.43
N THR A 54 -2.72 13.78 -9.47
CA THR A 54 -4.04 14.12 -10.02
C THR A 54 -3.99 14.62 -11.45
N ALA A 55 -2.80 15.05 -11.91
CA ALA A 55 -2.53 15.53 -13.25
C ALA A 55 -1.12 15.16 -13.68
N GLY A 56 -0.83 15.25 -15.00
CA GLY A 56 0.49 14.95 -15.54
C GLY A 56 0.75 13.46 -15.68
N SER A 57 1.91 12.98 -15.21
CA SER A 57 2.39 11.63 -15.45
C SER A 57 2.71 10.88 -14.15
N PHE A 58 2.21 9.65 -14.04
CA PHE A 58 2.53 8.71 -12.97
C PHE A 58 3.37 7.56 -13.54
N PHE A 59 4.59 7.43 -13.08
CA PHE A 59 5.48 6.33 -13.43
C PHE A 59 5.46 5.28 -12.33
N VAL A 60 4.84 4.14 -12.58
CA VAL A 60 4.59 3.08 -11.59
C VAL A 60 5.87 2.71 -10.82
N ASN A 61 6.99 2.57 -11.51
CA ASN A 61 8.25 2.13 -10.90
C ASN A 61 9.17 3.28 -10.44
N LYS A 62 8.84 4.56 -10.75
CA LYS A 62 9.74 5.70 -10.47
C LYS A 62 9.14 6.76 -9.55
N THR A 63 7.81 7.01 -9.67
CA THR A 63 7.17 8.06 -8.87
C THR A 63 7.25 7.72 -7.39
N LYS A 64 7.91 8.59 -6.62
CA LYS A 64 8.07 8.41 -5.16
C LYS A 64 6.71 8.40 -4.44
N SER A 65 6.62 7.62 -3.38
CA SER A 65 5.48 7.65 -2.47
C SER A 65 5.53 8.89 -1.59
N LYS A 66 4.37 9.53 -1.40
CA LYS A 66 4.15 10.58 -0.38
C LYS A 66 3.50 10.00 0.89
N ALA A 67 3.20 8.70 0.93
CA ALA A 67 2.58 8.03 2.07
C ALA A 67 3.55 7.64 3.20
N GLY A 68 4.77 8.18 3.17
CA GLY A 68 5.76 7.98 4.23
C GLY A 68 6.96 7.12 3.81
N PHE A 69 7.74 6.73 4.83
CA PHE A 69 9.04 6.07 4.67
C PHE A 69 8.92 4.66 4.09
N LEU A 70 8.01 3.82 4.62
CA LEU A 70 8.02 2.37 4.40
C LEU A 70 7.89 1.99 2.92
N ALA A 71 7.00 2.65 2.18
CA ALA A 71 6.82 2.37 0.76
C ALA A 71 8.07 2.68 -0.07
N ASN A 72 8.71 3.83 0.19
CA ASN A 72 9.94 4.22 -0.52
C ASN A 72 11.11 3.29 -0.15
N PHE A 73 11.19 2.87 1.11
CA PHE A 73 12.18 1.90 1.58
C PHE A 73 12.02 0.54 0.87
N ILE A 74 10.79 0.03 0.79
CA ILE A 74 10.47 -1.20 0.07
C ILE A 74 10.86 -1.08 -1.40
N MET A 75 10.47 0.01 -2.06
CA MET A 75 10.77 0.23 -3.48
C MET A 75 12.28 0.31 -3.76
N LYS A 76 13.09 0.72 -2.78
CA LYS A 76 14.56 0.78 -2.87
C LYS A 76 15.24 -0.57 -2.60
N LYS A 77 14.74 -1.35 -1.65
CA LYS A 77 15.45 -2.50 -1.06
C LYS A 77 14.92 -3.87 -1.45
N PHE A 78 13.69 -3.98 -1.94
CA PHE A 78 13.03 -5.27 -2.17
C PHE A 78 12.56 -5.45 -3.61
N LYS A 79 12.42 -6.71 -4.04
CA LYS A 79 11.66 -7.05 -5.27
C LYS A 79 10.17 -6.91 -4.97
N TYR A 80 9.56 -5.85 -5.46
CA TYR A 80 8.17 -5.48 -5.20
C TYR A 80 7.29 -5.57 -6.45
N GLU A 81 5.97 -5.52 -6.24
CA GLU A 81 4.98 -5.10 -7.23
C GLU A 81 4.27 -3.84 -6.74
N ARG A 82 3.88 -2.96 -7.63
CA ARG A 82 3.10 -1.76 -7.32
C ARG A 82 1.86 -1.68 -8.19
N SER A 83 0.74 -1.27 -7.60
CA SER A 83 -0.49 -1.02 -8.33
C SER A 83 -0.39 0.23 -9.20
N GLU A 84 -1.20 0.27 -10.25
CA GLU A 84 -1.11 1.28 -11.31
C GLU A 84 -1.97 2.52 -11.04
N HIS A 85 -2.64 2.60 -9.89
CA HIS A 85 -3.48 3.73 -9.54
C HIS A 85 -2.65 4.97 -9.16
N PRO A 86 -2.79 6.12 -9.87
CA PRO A 86 -1.86 7.26 -9.72
C PRO A 86 -2.00 8.01 -8.40
N LEU A 87 -3.18 8.01 -7.75
CA LEU A 87 -3.35 8.65 -6.45
C LEU A 87 -3.02 7.70 -5.30
N PHE A 88 -3.68 6.54 -5.29
CA PHE A 88 -3.71 5.57 -4.19
C PHE A 88 -3.11 4.24 -4.60
N SER A 89 -1.84 4.25 -5.03
CA SER A 89 -1.12 3.03 -5.33
C SER A 89 -0.69 2.29 -4.05
N TYR A 90 -0.43 1.00 -4.20
CA TYR A 90 0.04 0.13 -3.13
C TYR A 90 1.26 -0.65 -3.60
N VAL A 91 2.28 -0.77 -2.76
CA VAL A 91 3.38 -1.70 -3.01
C VAL A 91 3.18 -2.98 -2.22
N ALA A 92 3.58 -4.11 -2.80
CA ALA A 92 3.54 -5.41 -2.14
C ALA A 92 4.87 -6.15 -2.31
N ILE A 93 5.28 -6.86 -1.24
CA ILE A 93 6.44 -7.76 -1.20
C ILE A 93 6.04 -9.12 -0.64
N GLY A 94 6.75 -10.17 -1.01
CA GLY A 94 6.45 -11.54 -0.63
C GLY A 94 5.93 -12.38 -1.81
N LYS A 95 5.58 -13.64 -1.54
CA LYS A 95 5.22 -14.63 -2.58
C LYS A 95 4.02 -14.19 -3.42
N ASN A 96 2.99 -13.63 -2.78
CA ASN A 96 1.72 -13.27 -3.43
C ASN A 96 1.64 -11.77 -3.77
N LYS A 97 2.76 -11.08 -3.99
CA LYS A 97 2.81 -9.63 -4.24
C LYS A 97 2.02 -9.17 -5.47
N LYS A 98 1.69 -10.07 -6.40
CA LYS A 98 0.82 -9.76 -7.56
C LYS A 98 -0.61 -9.38 -7.18
N ILE A 99 -1.03 -9.52 -5.92
CA ILE A 99 -2.37 -9.12 -5.43
C ILE A 99 -2.70 -7.64 -5.74
N VAL A 100 -1.69 -6.79 -5.84
CA VAL A 100 -1.86 -5.35 -6.13
C VAL A 100 -1.90 -5.01 -7.63
N LYS A 101 -1.75 -6.00 -8.52
CA LYS A 101 -1.74 -5.79 -9.98
C LYS A 101 -3.13 -5.91 -10.58
N ASN A 102 -3.32 -5.30 -11.75
CA ASN A 102 -4.55 -5.40 -12.53
C ASN A 102 -5.80 -5.08 -11.66
N ILE A 103 -5.70 -4.02 -10.89
CA ILE A 103 -6.82 -3.48 -10.11
C ILE A 103 -7.68 -2.59 -11.01
N GLY A 104 -8.93 -2.37 -10.61
CA GLY A 104 -9.82 -1.43 -11.27
C GLY A 104 -9.31 0.01 -11.25
N LYS A 105 -10.01 0.90 -11.96
CA LYS A 105 -9.69 2.33 -12.01
C LYS A 105 -10.06 3.07 -10.72
N SER A 106 -10.98 2.53 -9.93
CA SER A 106 -11.35 3.12 -8.65
C SER A 106 -10.30 2.83 -7.57
N ALA A 107 -10.02 3.82 -6.74
CA ALA A 107 -9.10 3.69 -5.61
C ALA A 107 -9.60 2.71 -4.54
N PHE A 108 -10.90 2.65 -4.35
CA PHE A 108 -11.61 1.86 -3.33
C PHE A 108 -12.81 1.14 -3.96
N GLY A 109 -13.58 0.41 -3.17
CA GLY A 109 -14.72 -0.35 -3.66
C GLY A 109 -14.33 -1.63 -4.41
N ILE A 110 -15.18 -2.06 -5.34
CA ILE A 110 -15.01 -3.29 -6.13
C ILE A 110 -13.70 -3.21 -6.95
N ASP A 111 -12.98 -4.33 -7.05
CA ASP A 111 -11.70 -4.47 -7.76
C ASP A 111 -10.53 -3.61 -7.24
N SER A 112 -10.70 -2.96 -6.11
CA SER A 112 -9.59 -2.30 -5.41
C SER A 112 -8.68 -3.30 -4.68
N VAL A 113 -7.49 -2.84 -4.26
CA VAL A 113 -6.59 -3.64 -3.42
C VAL A 113 -7.26 -4.04 -2.10
N HIS A 114 -8.04 -3.14 -1.50
CA HIS A 114 -8.78 -3.44 -0.27
C HIS A 114 -9.81 -4.55 -0.48
N SER A 115 -10.61 -4.51 -1.55
CA SER A 115 -11.57 -5.56 -1.89
C SER A 115 -10.90 -6.93 -1.98
N ARG A 116 -9.72 -6.99 -2.61
CA ARG A 116 -8.97 -8.24 -2.73
C ARG A 116 -8.42 -8.74 -1.40
N LEU A 117 -7.94 -7.83 -0.55
CA LEU A 117 -7.45 -8.17 0.78
C LEU A 117 -8.57 -8.68 1.68
N PHE A 118 -9.77 -8.08 1.62
CA PHE A 118 -10.94 -8.56 2.36
C PHE A 118 -11.37 -9.99 1.98
N LYS A 119 -11.28 -10.33 0.70
CA LYS A 119 -11.58 -11.69 0.21
C LYS A 119 -10.51 -12.73 0.56
N LYS A 120 -9.44 -12.31 1.21
CA LYS A 120 -8.31 -13.17 1.61
C LYS A 120 -8.15 -13.10 3.13
N ASN A 121 -7.49 -14.08 3.72
CA ASN A 121 -7.14 -14.04 5.14
C ASN A 121 -6.06 -12.96 5.37
N SER A 122 -6.50 -11.72 5.56
CA SER A 122 -5.65 -10.53 5.65
C SER A 122 -5.82 -9.82 6.98
N TYR A 123 -4.71 -9.36 7.54
CA TYR A 123 -4.69 -8.49 8.72
C TYR A 123 -4.36 -7.06 8.33
N PHE A 124 -5.00 -6.09 9.02
CA PHE A 124 -4.74 -4.67 8.88
C PHE A 124 -4.00 -4.20 10.13
N LEU A 125 -2.73 -3.86 9.96
CA LEU A 125 -1.82 -3.50 11.05
C LEU A 125 -1.52 -2.00 11.03
N ASN A 126 -1.84 -1.31 12.12
CA ASN A 126 -1.29 0.02 12.40
C ASN A 126 0.02 -0.12 13.16
N PHE A 127 1.15 0.07 12.48
CA PHE A 127 2.46 -0.08 13.06
C PHE A 127 3.03 1.30 13.46
N CYS A 128 3.32 1.48 14.73
CA CYS A 128 3.77 2.78 15.31
C CYS A 128 2.82 3.96 15.00
N ARG A 129 1.52 3.68 14.81
CA ARG A 129 0.52 4.66 14.40
C ARG A 129 -0.78 4.44 15.17
N PRO A 130 -1.32 5.44 15.88
CA PRO A 130 -2.59 5.29 16.57
C PRO A 130 -3.76 5.16 15.59
N LEU A 131 -4.77 4.38 15.98
CA LEU A 131 -5.99 4.18 15.18
C LEU A 131 -6.74 5.50 14.93
N SER A 132 -6.69 6.44 15.88
CA SER A 132 -7.32 7.75 15.78
C SER A 132 -6.90 8.58 14.56
N ARG A 133 -5.74 8.28 13.98
CA ARG A 133 -5.30 8.94 12.73
C ARG A 133 -5.99 8.43 11.47
N GLY A 134 -7.00 7.54 11.60
CA GLY A 134 -7.73 6.96 10.51
C GLY A 134 -6.87 6.08 9.59
N ASN A 135 -7.49 5.45 8.63
CA ASN A 135 -6.83 4.73 7.54
C ASN A 135 -7.74 4.65 6.31
N THR A 136 -7.20 4.32 5.16
CA THR A 136 -7.98 4.27 3.91
C THR A 136 -8.91 3.07 3.82
N LEU A 137 -8.86 2.14 4.78
CA LEU A 137 -9.86 1.08 4.92
C LEU A 137 -11.24 1.66 5.15
N VAL A 138 -11.34 2.73 5.93
CA VAL A 138 -12.61 3.46 6.15
C VAL A 138 -13.19 3.90 4.81
N HIS A 139 -12.37 4.49 3.94
CA HIS A 139 -12.82 4.93 2.61
C HIS A 139 -13.33 3.79 1.73
N HIS A 140 -12.74 2.62 1.85
CA HIS A 140 -13.20 1.44 1.14
C HIS A 140 -14.57 0.96 1.64
N ILE A 141 -14.78 0.94 2.96
CA ILE A 141 -16.05 0.57 3.57
C ILE A 141 -17.14 1.56 3.20
N GLU A 142 -16.86 2.87 3.31
CA GLU A 142 -17.78 3.94 2.94
C GLU A 142 -18.21 3.83 1.48
N GLN A 143 -17.30 3.50 0.57
CA GLN A 143 -17.65 3.32 -0.84
C GLN A 143 -18.51 2.08 -1.09
N ILE A 144 -18.25 0.96 -0.42
CA ILE A 144 -19.09 -0.25 -0.54
C ILE A 144 -20.48 0.01 0.01
N GLN A 145 -20.60 0.76 1.11
CA GLN A 145 -21.87 1.11 1.74
C GLN A 145 -22.61 2.26 1.04
N SER A 146 -22.03 2.81 -0.03
CA SER A 146 -22.63 3.91 -0.81
C SER A 146 -23.12 5.07 0.07
N VAL A 147 -22.28 5.46 1.07
CA VAL A 147 -22.64 6.55 1.99
C VAL A 147 -22.88 7.87 1.22
N ASN A 148 -23.91 8.61 1.60
CA ASN A 148 -24.41 9.78 0.87
C ASN A 148 -23.44 10.99 0.84
N TYR A 149 -22.48 11.06 1.76
CA TYR A 149 -21.49 12.15 1.83
C TYR A 149 -20.23 11.89 0.99
N ARG A 150 -20.14 10.75 0.26
CA ARG A 150 -19.05 10.46 -0.66
C ARG A 150 -19.50 10.53 -2.11
N PHE A 151 -18.62 11.04 -2.95
CA PHE A 151 -18.81 11.08 -4.39
C PHE A 151 -17.52 10.70 -5.13
N ASP A 152 -17.65 10.13 -6.31
CA ASP A 152 -16.53 9.79 -7.17
C ASP A 152 -15.96 11.04 -7.86
N LYS A 153 -14.66 11.26 -7.70
CA LYS A 153 -13.93 12.30 -8.42
C LYS A 153 -13.00 11.67 -9.44
N LYS A 154 -13.15 12.06 -10.71
CA LYS A 154 -12.32 11.58 -11.82
C LYS A 154 -11.13 12.51 -12.04
N PHE A 155 -9.96 11.93 -12.31
CA PHE A 155 -8.72 12.66 -12.63
C PHE A 155 -8.14 12.13 -13.94
N LYS A 156 -7.56 13.02 -14.75
CA LYS A 156 -6.86 12.64 -15.98
C LYS A 156 -5.35 12.60 -15.71
N THR A 157 -4.81 11.41 -15.52
CA THR A 157 -3.37 11.19 -15.28
C THR A 157 -2.85 10.16 -16.27
N LYS A 158 -1.74 10.47 -16.94
CA LYS A 158 -1.04 9.51 -17.83
C LYS A 158 -0.27 8.50 -16.97
N VAL A 159 -0.51 7.20 -17.17
CA VAL A 159 0.13 6.12 -16.40
C VAL A 159 1.16 5.41 -17.26
N PHE A 160 2.40 5.32 -16.79
CA PHE A 160 3.53 4.70 -17.49
C PHE A 160 4.17 3.59 -16.65
N LYS A 161 4.47 2.47 -17.29
CA LYS A 161 5.23 1.36 -16.72
C LYS A 161 6.33 0.95 -17.69
N ASN A 162 7.58 0.86 -17.21
CA ASN A 162 8.73 0.47 -18.04
C ASN A 162 8.80 1.23 -19.38
N LYS A 163 8.62 2.56 -19.34
CA LYS A 163 8.53 3.44 -20.53
C LYS A 163 7.30 3.20 -21.44
N ARG A 164 6.45 2.21 -21.14
CA ARG A 164 5.22 1.94 -21.88
C ARG A 164 4.06 2.72 -21.28
N TYR A 165 3.30 3.40 -22.12
CA TYR A 165 2.03 4.02 -21.75
C TYR A 165 0.99 2.92 -21.51
N LEU A 166 0.26 2.97 -20.38
CA LEU A 166 -0.75 1.97 -20.04
C LEU A 166 -2.17 2.49 -20.28
N ALA A 167 -2.48 3.69 -19.75
CA ALA A 167 -3.81 4.29 -19.87
C ALA A 167 -3.83 5.74 -19.36
N SER A 168 -4.88 6.49 -19.73
CA SER A 168 -5.35 7.66 -18.96
C SER A 168 -6.39 7.19 -17.95
N ASN A 169 -6.25 7.61 -16.73
CA ASN A 169 -7.28 7.45 -15.69
C ASN A 169 -8.05 8.75 -15.53
#